data_45cb4396931c909ffea2c3a5b94ba82c
#
_entry.id   45cb4396931c909ffea2c3a5b94ba82c
#
_cell.length_a   1.000
_cell.length_b   1.000
_cell.length_c   1.000
_cell.angle_alpha   90.00
_cell.angle_beta   90.00
_cell.angle_gamma   90.00
#
_symmetry.space_group_name_H-M   'P 1'
#
loop_
_entity.id
_entity.type
_entity.pdbx_description
1 polymer ?
#
loop_
_entity_poly.entity_id
_entity_poly.type
_entity_poly.pdbx_seq_one_letter_code
_entity_poly.pdbx_strand_id
1 'polypeptide(L)'
;MVAQKFQFCYNNNITQTHNRKDSQMAQVTILNGMYGKKEVKNVTFPLVKQLAFLPDGQGYVTVDGSAVAGYPERQLRIKVDSINDYVIAGVDAVVGKAEVAPQVKETDEQIMDRLRERFSILDEMTQASVDGVVRAMIVSGPPGVGKSYGVEQVLEKNALFDKLANKRVRFEVVKGAMSAIGLYCKLFSFADSGNVLVFDDCDSILLDDLSLNILKAALDSGSKRTISWNTDSSMLRREGVPDRFEFKGSVIFITNIKFEHVRSQKLKDHLDALESRCHYLDLTMDTVRDKMLRIKQIIADGMLDKYDFTDEEKDAIVAWVWEKKDQLREISLRTVLKVADLAKMKPIGWERLAETTVIKRHA
;
A
#
# COMPACT_ATOMS: atom_id res chain seq x y z
N MET A 1 32.23 41.62 21.22
CA MET A 1 32.94 40.62 22.02
C MET A 1 32.54 39.23 21.55
N VAL A 2 33.49 38.58 20.94
CA VAL A 2 33.69 37.16 20.66
C VAL A 2 32.59 36.44 19.84
N ALA A 3 32.86 36.38 18.53
CA ALA A 3 32.37 35.38 17.61
C ALA A 3 33.18 34.08 17.80
N GLN A 4 32.50 32.94 17.92
CA GLN A 4 33.16 31.60 17.76
C GLN A 4 32.71 30.95 16.46
N LYS A 5 33.63 30.90 15.50
CA LYS A 5 33.58 30.16 14.26
C LYS A 5 33.67 28.67 14.58
N PHE A 6 32.72 27.87 14.11
CA PHE A 6 32.94 26.42 13.93
C PHE A 6 33.36 26.15 12.48
N GLN A 7 34.60 25.70 12.36
CA GLN A 7 35.26 25.33 11.12
C GLN A 7 35.20 23.80 11.00
N PHE A 8 34.45 23.32 10.02
CA PHE A 8 34.48 21.91 9.63
C PHE A 8 35.65 21.67 8.67
N CYS A 9 36.64 20.96 9.15
CA CYS A 9 37.75 20.45 8.31
C CYS A 9 37.31 19.20 7.57
N TYR A 10 37.34 19.27 6.23
CA TYR A 10 37.46 18.11 5.37
C TYR A 10 38.89 17.59 5.45
N ASN A 11 39.10 16.38 5.88
CA ASN A 11 40.31 15.64 5.64
C ASN A 11 40.03 14.48 4.67
N ASN A 12 40.42 14.71 3.43
CA ASN A 12 40.78 13.66 2.49
C ASN A 12 42.22 13.21 2.83
N ASN A 13 42.38 11.93 3.03
CA ASN A 13 43.52 11.08 2.68
C ASN A 13 43.68 9.95 3.72
N ILE A 14 43.18 8.79 3.39
CA ILE A 14 43.70 7.56 3.98
C ILE A 14 44.14 6.66 2.82
N THR A 15 45.43 6.64 2.63
CA THR A 15 46.19 5.70 1.84
C THR A 15 45.84 4.27 2.25
N GLN A 16 45.62 3.43 1.24
CA GLN A 16 45.52 1.99 1.38
C GLN A 16 46.83 1.40 1.98
N THR A 17 46.70 0.83 3.14
CA THR A 17 47.64 -0.21 3.58
C THR A 17 46.89 -1.52 3.69
N HIS A 18 47.26 -2.43 2.80
CA HIS A 18 46.88 -3.84 2.85
C HIS A 18 47.30 -4.46 4.17
N ASN A 19 46.34 -4.74 5.02
CA ASN A 19 46.49 -5.75 6.04
C ASN A 19 45.43 -6.83 5.78
N ARG A 20 45.88 -7.91 5.13
CA ARG A 20 45.14 -9.18 5.12
C ARG A 20 45.12 -9.69 6.58
N LYS A 21 44.00 -9.44 7.25
CA LYS A 21 43.56 -10.30 8.35
C LYS A 21 42.68 -11.37 7.74
N ASP A 22 43.07 -12.63 7.95
CA ASP A 22 42.29 -13.82 7.65
C ASP A 22 40.90 -13.71 8.30
N SER A 23 39.94 -13.15 7.58
CA SER A 23 38.53 -13.30 7.91
C SER A 23 38.15 -14.69 7.48
N GLN A 24 37.96 -15.62 8.42
CA GLN A 24 37.35 -16.91 8.17
C GLN A 24 36.02 -16.66 7.42
N MET A 25 36.01 -16.96 6.13
CA MET A 25 34.77 -16.89 5.34
C MET A 25 33.80 -17.92 5.92
N ALA A 26 32.58 -17.49 6.18
CA ALA A 26 31.51 -18.38 6.62
C ALA A 26 31.41 -19.57 5.65
N GLN A 27 31.26 -20.78 6.17
CA GLN A 27 31.11 -21.99 5.37
C GLN A 27 29.64 -22.40 5.33
N VAL A 28 29.19 -22.91 4.20
CA VAL A 28 27.86 -23.48 4.04
C VAL A 28 27.95 -24.92 3.58
N THR A 29 27.30 -25.82 4.29
CA THR A 29 27.14 -27.22 3.87
C THR A 29 25.79 -27.37 3.19
N ILE A 30 25.80 -27.74 1.91
CA ILE A 30 24.60 -28.07 1.16
C ILE A 30 24.27 -29.54 1.45
N LEU A 31 23.14 -29.75 2.12
CA LEU A 31 22.65 -31.09 2.46
C LEU A 31 21.95 -31.73 1.26
N ASN A 32 21.16 -30.93 0.54
CA ASN A 32 20.48 -31.35 -0.67
C ASN A 32 20.31 -30.14 -1.61
N GLY A 33 20.82 -30.24 -2.84
CA GLY A 33 20.75 -29.14 -3.81
C GLY A 33 21.15 -29.55 -5.21
N MET A 34 21.01 -28.63 -6.16
CA MET A 34 21.31 -28.87 -7.58
C MET A 34 22.21 -27.77 -8.14
N TYR A 35 23.27 -28.16 -8.81
CA TYR A 35 24.10 -27.27 -9.64
C TYR A 35 23.95 -27.68 -11.12
N GLY A 36 23.13 -26.96 -11.86
CA GLY A 36 22.76 -27.35 -13.21
C GLY A 36 22.01 -28.70 -13.21
N LYS A 37 22.62 -29.74 -13.79
CA LYS A 37 22.09 -31.12 -13.78
C LYS A 37 22.78 -32.03 -12.75
N LYS A 38 23.78 -31.48 -12.00
CA LYS A 38 24.54 -32.24 -11.02
C LYS A 38 23.92 -32.08 -9.63
N GLU A 39 23.66 -33.21 -8.99
CA GLU A 39 23.18 -33.26 -7.61
C GLU A 39 24.32 -32.90 -6.65
N VAL A 40 24.05 -32.09 -5.65
CA VAL A 40 25.00 -31.64 -4.61
C VAL A 40 24.44 -32.11 -3.28
N LYS A 41 25.11 -33.11 -2.65
CA LYS A 41 24.71 -33.67 -1.35
C LYS A 41 25.86 -33.66 -0.38
N ASN A 42 25.64 -33.13 0.81
CA ASN A 42 26.60 -33.07 1.93
C ASN A 42 27.96 -32.48 1.51
N VAL A 43 27.96 -31.40 0.72
CA VAL A 43 29.17 -30.71 0.29
C VAL A 43 29.28 -29.34 0.94
N THR A 44 30.45 -29.06 1.52
CA THR A 44 30.73 -27.78 2.19
C THR A 44 31.49 -26.83 1.27
N PHE A 45 31.01 -25.61 1.14
CA PHE A 45 31.62 -24.55 0.33
C PHE A 45 31.82 -23.28 1.17
N PRO A 46 32.79 -22.41 0.82
CA PRO A 46 32.80 -21.05 1.32
C PRO A 46 31.56 -20.29 0.86
N LEU A 47 30.85 -19.66 1.79
CA LEU A 47 29.64 -18.91 1.52
C LEU A 47 29.99 -17.53 0.96
N VAL A 48 29.44 -17.19 -0.21
CA VAL A 48 29.58 -15.87 -0.83
C VAL A 48 28.35 -15.01 -0.57
N LYS A 49 27.15 -15.59 -0.73
CA LYS A 49 25.88 -14.89 -0.49
C LYS A 49 24.85 -15.88 0.04
N GLN A 50 24.13 -15.47 1.06
CA GLN A 50 23.04 -16.26 1.66
C GLN A 50 21.90 -16.51 0.67
N LEU A 51 20.97 -17.36 1.07
CA LEU A 51 19.81 -17.78 0.28
C LEU A 51 19.04 -16.57 -0.28
N ALA A 52 18.83 -16.59 -1.58
CA ALA A 52 17.94 -15.66 -2.27
C ALA A 52 16.85 -16.47 -2.98
N PHE A 53 15.59 -16.07 -2.80
CA PHE A 53 14.45 -16.66 -3.49
C PHE A 53 14.17 -15.90 -4.78
N LEU A 54 13.81 -16.65 -5.83
CA LEU A 54 13.23 -16.10 -7.06
C LEU A 54 11.71 -15.98 -6.92
N PRO A 55 11.06 -15.19 -7.79
CA PRO A 55 9.60 -15.01 -7.79
C PRO A 55 8.79 -16.31 -7.96
N ASP A 56 9.42 -17.37 -8.48
CA ASP A 56 8.84 -18.71 -8.66
C ASP A 56 8.96 -19.60 -7.40
N GLY A 57 9.48 -19.04 -6.29
CA GLY A 57 9.65 -19.75 -5.03
C GLY A 57 10.92 -20.62 -4.95
N GLN A 58 11.77 -20.64 -5.98
CA GLN A 58 13.02 -21.39 -5.97
C GLN A 58 14.13 -20.62 -5.28
N GLY A 59 14.89 -21.28 -4.40
CA GLY A 59 15.99 -20.69 -3.66
C GLY A 59 17.35 -21.03 -4.25
N TYR A 60 18.33 -20.08 -4.15
CA TYR A 60 19.72 -20.28 -4.53
C TYR A 60 20.65 -19.80 -3.45
N VAL A 61 21.63 -20.64 -3.11
CA VAL A 61 22.79 -20.24 -2.28
C VAL A 61 23.97 -19.97 -3.21
N THR A 62 24.63 -18.82 -3.05
CA THR A 62 25.82 -18.49 -3.83
C THR A 62 27.06 -18.86 -3.04
N VAL A 63 27.90 -19.73 -3.60
CA VAL A 63 29.08 -20.31 -2.96
C VAL A 63 30.31 -20.14 -3.86
N ASP A 64 31.50 -20.28 -3.26
CA ASP A 64 32.74 -20.33 -4.02
C ASP A 64 33.08 -21.78 -4.34
N GLY A 65 33.09 -22.11 -5.64
CA GLY A 65 33.43 -23.45 -6.12
C GLY A 65 34.92 -23.74 -6.13
N SER A 66 35.80 -22.73 -6.06
CA SER A 66 37.27 -22.92 -6.15
C SER A 66 37.86 -23.74 -5.00
N ALA A 67 37.17 -23.77 -3.87
CA ALA A 67 37.58 -24.50 -2.68
C ALA A 67 37.19 -25.99 -2.67
N VAL A 68 36.43 -26.46 -3.66
CA VAL A 68 35.87 -27.83 -3.66
C VAL A 68 36.19 -28.56 -4.96
N ALA A 69 36.92 -29.64 -4.86
CA ALA A 69 37.34 -30.46 -6.01
C ALA A 69 36.10 -30.94 -6.82
N GLY A 70 36.16 -30.81 -8.13
CA GLY A 70 35.10 -31.23 -9.03
C GLY A 70 34.02 -30.17 -9.28
N TYR A 71 34.24 -28.92 -8.84
CA TYR A 71 33.42 -27.76 -9.17
C TYR A 71 34.26 -26.68 -9.86
N PRO A 72 33.65 -25.79 -10.69
CA PRO A 72 34.38 -24.73 -11.36
C PRO A 72 34.98 -23.71 -10.39
N GLU A 73 36.18 -23.21 -10.69
CA GLU A 73 36.87 -22.16 -9.90
C GLU A 73 36.24 -20.78 -10.09
N ARG A 74 34.97 -20.64 -9.65
CA ARG A 74 34.19 -19.41 -9.70
C ARG A 74 33.04 -19.48 -8.73
N GLN A 75 32.33 -18.36 -8.58
CA GLN A 75 31.08 -18.33 -7.82
C GLN A 75 29.99 -19.17 -8.51
N LEU A 76 29.37 -20.04 -7.74
CA LEU A 76 28.34 -20.97 -8.17
C LEU A 76 27.03 -20.64 -7.47
N ARG A 77 25.92 -20.80 -8.20
CA ARG A 77 24.56 -20.77 -7.64
C ARG A 77 24.05 -22.18 -7.52
N ILE A 78 23.84 -22.63 -6.30
CA ILE A 78 23.28 -23.97 -6.01
C ILE A 78 21.84 -23.80 -5.66
N LYS A 79 20.95 -24.43 -6.43
CA LYS A 79 19.52 -24.45 -6.19
C LYS A 79 19.23 -25.33 -4.98
N VAL A 80 18.42 -24.81 -4.04
CA VAL A 80 17.90 -25.51 -2.87
C VAL A 80 16.40 -25.32 -2.80
N ASP A 81 15.66 -26.33 -2.40
CA ASP A 81 14.19 -26.29 -2.39
C ASP A 81 13.65 -25.84 -1.02
N SER A 82 14.49 -25.93 0.04
CA SER A 82 14.10 -25.56 1.41
C SER A 82 15.28 -24.98 2.17
N ILE A 83 14.96 -24.19 3.20
CA ILE A 83 15.96 -23.69 4.18
C ILE A 83 16.62 -24.83 4.96
N ASN A 84 16.01 -26.01 5.01
CA ASN A 84 16.55 -27.20 5.64
C ASN A 84 17.57 -27.95 4.76
N ASP A 85 17.76 -27.54 3.52
CA ASP A 85 18.66 -28.19 2.56
C ASP A 85 20.10 -27.67 2.67
N TYR A 86 20.40 -26.76 3.59
CA TYR A 86 21.75 -26.26 3.83
C TYR A 86 21.96 -25.84 5.30
N VAL A 87 23.22 -25.84 5.74
CA VAL A 87 23.65 -25.41 7.08
C VAL A 87 24.86 -24.48 6.95
N ILE A 88 24.83 -23.31 7.59
CA ILE A 88 25.97 -22.38 7.62
C ILE A 88 26.79 -22.63 8.88
N ALA A 89 28.06 -22.99 8.72
CA ALA A 89 29.01 -23.16 9.80
C ALA A 89 29.89 -21.90 9.95
N GLY A 90 30.12 -21.44 11.19
CA GLY A 90 31.03 -20.30 11.46
C GLY A 90 30.33 -18.98 11.79
N VAL A 91 29.02 -18.94 11.86
CA VAL A 91 28.32 -17.99 12.72
C VAL A 91 28.08 -18.73 14.01
N ASP A 92 28.78 -18.33 15.09
CA ASP A 92 28.49 -18.85 16.41
C ASP A 92 26.98 -18.91 16.57
N ALA A 93 26.52 -20.03 17.11
CA ALA A 93 25.14 -20.37 17.42
C ALA A 93 24.44 -19.33 18.33
N VAL A 94 24.30 -18.12 17.80
CA VAL A 94 23.33 -17.09 18.18
C VAL A 94 22.18 -17.04 17.17
N VAL A 95 22.17 -17.95 16.21
CA VAL A 95 20.91 -18.61 15.89
C VAL A 95 20.82 -19.81 16.85
N GLY A 96 20.80 -19.52 18.14
CA GLY A 96 19.92 -20.24 19.01
C GLY A 96 18.68 -20.43 18.18
N LYS A 97 18.13 -21.64 18.12
CA LYS A 97 16.70 -21.75 17.94
C LYS A 97 16.13 -20.49 18.63
N ALA A 98 15.95 -19.40 17.88
CA ALA A 98 14.76 -18.69 18.08
C ALA A 98 13.77 -19.85 17.88
N GLU A 99 13.37 -20.51 18.95
CA GLU A 99 11.98 -20.76 19.13
C GLU A 99 11.39 -19.50 18.54
N VAL A 100 10.89 -19.60 17.33
CA VAL A 100 9.87 -18.69 16.83
C VAL A 100 8.91 -18.77 17.98
N ALA A 101 9.03 -17.77 18.88
CA ALA A 101 8.17 -17.65 20.04
C ALA A 101 6.83 -17.81 19.41
N PRO A 102 6.05 -18.85 19.72
CA PRO A 102 4.90 -19.26 18.92
C PRO A 102 4.23 -17.93 18.63
N GLN A 103 4.25 -17.52 17.33
CA GLN A 103 3.66 -16.24 16.97
C GLN A 103 2.30 -16.37 17.56
N VAL A 104 2.05 -15.69 18.68
CA VAL A 104 0.80 -15.76 19.40
C VAL A 104 -0.15 -15.28 18.33
N LYS A 105 -0.84 -16.26 17.70
CA LYS A 105 -1.71 -15.96 16.57
C LYS A 105 -2.69 -14.98 17.15
N GLU A 106 -2.63 -13.74 16.69
CA GLU A 106 -3.56 -12.70 17.12
C GLU A 106 -4.95 -13.33 17.21
N THR A 107 -5.65 -13.08 18.30
CA THR A 107 -7.06 -13.47 18.40
C THR A 107 -7.88 -12.66 17.42
N ASP A 108 -9.09 -13.11 17.08
CA ASP A 108 -9.99 -12.35 16.23
C ASP A 108 -10.29 -10.96 16.81
N GLU A 109 -10.39 -10.86 18.12
CA GLU A 109 -10.58 -9.59 18.84
C GLU A 109 -9.40 -8.65 18.65
N GLN A 110 -8.17 -9.13 18.83
CA GLN A 110 -6.96 -8.33 18.64
C GLN A 110 -6.83 -7.82 17.19
N ILE A 111 -7.15 -8.67 16.20
CA ILE A 111 -7.18 -8.26 14.81
C ILE A 111 -8.27 -7.21 14.57
N MET A 112 -9.44 -7.41 15.13
CA MET A 112 -10.55 -6.45 14.98
C MET A 112 -10.20 -5.11 15.61
N ASP A 113 -9.58 -5.08 16.79
CA ASP A 113 -9.15 -3.83 17.44
C ASP A 113 -8.08 -3.12 16.63
N ARG A 114 -7.07 -3.83 16.14
CA ARG A 114 -6.05 -3.29 15.24
C ARG A 114 -6.65 -2.71 13.95
N LEU A 115 -7.65 -3.37 13.38
CA LEU A 115 -8.34 -2.88 12.20
C LEU A 115 -9.18 -1.63 12.52
N ARG A 116 -9.90 -1.61 13.65
CA ARG A 116 -10.64 -0.43 14.12
C ARG A 116 -9.72 0.76 14.29
N GLU A 117 -8.58 0.59 14.95
CA GLU A 117 -7.60 1.64 15.15
C GLU A 117 -7.11 2.24 13.83
N ARG A 118 -6.77 1.41 12.84
CA ARG A 118 -6.34 1.89 11.52
C ARG A 118 -7.42 2.72 10.82
N PHE A 119 -8.68 2.34 10.92
CA PHE A 119 -9.78 3.10 10.31
C PHE A 119 -10.16 4.33 11.15
N SER A 120 -10.00 4.31 12.47
CA SER A 120 -10.10 5.51 13.31
C SER A 120 -9.04 6.54 12.91
N ILE A 121 -7.80 6.12 12.65
CA ILE A 121 -6.75 7.00 12.11
C ILE A 121 -7.16 7.59 10.76
N LEU A 122 -7.80 6.83 9.86
CA LEU A 122 -8.33 7.38 8.61
C LEU A 122 -9.34 8.51 8.86
N ASP A 123 -10.26 8.29 9.80
CA ASP A 123 -11.28 9.27 10.14
C ASP A 123 -10.66 10.53 10.75
N GLU A 124 -9.71 10.38 11.68
CA GLU A 124 -8.97 11.48 12.31
C GLU A 124 -8.16 12.29 11.28
N MET A 125 -7.44 11.61 10.38
CA MET A 125 -6.66 12.25 9.32
C MET A 125 -7.55 12.97 8.30
N THR A 126 -8.73 12.41 8.00
CA THR A 126 -9.73 13.06 7.15
C THR A 126 -10.26 14.32 7.83
N GLN A 127 -10.57 14.25 9.14
CA GLN A 127 -10.99 15.43 9.90
C GLN A 127 -9.89 16.50 9.93
N ALA A 128 -8.65 16.10 10.17
CA ALA A 128 -7.51 17.02 10.14
C ALA A 128 -7.31 17.68 8.76
N SER A 129 -7.71 17.01 7.67
CA SER A 129 -7.73 17.60 6.32
C SER A 129 -8.84 18.65 6.16
N VAL A 130 -10.02 18.42 6.76
CA VAL A 130 -11.12 19.40 6.81
C VAL A 130 -10.71 20.63 7.61
N ASP A 131 -10.01 20.43 8.73
CA ASP A 131 -9.54 21.50 9.60
C ASP A 131 -8.34 22.26 9.00
N GLY A 132 -7.79 21.79 7.86
CA GLY A 132 -6.66 22.42 7.18
C GLY A 132 -5.29 22.17 7.83
N VAL A 133 -5.23 21.26 8.82
CA VAL A 133 -3.97 20.85 9.48
C VAL A 133 -3.18 19.90 8.59
N VAL A 134 -3.87 18.91 8.01
CA VAL A 134 -3.29 17.96 7.05
C VAL A 134 -3.54 18.48 5.64
N ARG A 135 -2.45 18.84 4.94
CA ARG A 135 -2.52 19.40 3.59
C ARG A 135 -2.76 18.35 2.51
N ALA A 136 -2.22 17.16 2.72
CA ALA A 136 -2.38 16.06 1.78
C ALA A 136 -2.19 14.70 2.46
N MET A 137 -2.99 13.72 2.05
CA MET A 137 -2.78 12.33 2.41
C MET A 137 -3.06 11.39 1.24
N ILE A 138 -2.37 10.26 1.24
CA ILE A 138 -2.59 9.12 0.35
C ILE A 138 -3.13 7.98 1.18
N VAL A 139 -4.29 7.47 0.81
CA VAL A 139 -4.93 6.30 1.41
C VAL A 139 -4.81 5.14 0.45
N SER A 140 -3.89 4.23 0.72
CA SER A 140 -3.65 3.04 -0.09
C SER A 140 -4.25 1.79 0.56
N GLY A 141 -4.56 0.79 -0.23
CA GLY A 141 -5.06 -0.51 0.25
C GLY A 141 -5.91 -1.23 -0.78
N PRO A 142 -6.26 -2.50 -0.54
CA PRO A 142 -7.02 -3.29 -1.49
C PRO A 142 -8.43 -2.71 -1.75
N PRO A 143 -9.02 -3.00 -2.90
CA PRO A 143 -10.38 -2.55 -3.21
C PRO A 143 -11.39 -3.16 -2.23
N GLY A 144 -12.48 -2.42 -1.97
CA GLY A 144 -13.62 -2.92 -1.21
C GLY A 144 -13.37 -3.16 0.29
N VAL A 145 -12.42 -2.43 0.91
CA VAL A 145 -12.16 -2.50 2.37
C VAL A 145 -12.81 -1.35 3.16
N GLY A 146 -13.43 -0.39 2.47
CA GLY A 146 -14.13 0.74 3.10
C GLY A 146 -13.39 2.07 3.08
N LYS A 147 -12.28 2.22 2.33
CA LYS A 147 -11.50 3.48 2.24
C LYS A 147 -12.37 4.70 1.88
N SER A 148 -13.00 4.63 0.71
CA SER A 148 -13.84 5.73 0.20
C SER A 148 -15.02 6.01 1.14
N TYR A 149 -15.63 4.96 1.67
CA TYR A 149 -16.74 5.09 2.60
C TYR A 149 -16.35 5.85 3.87
N GLY A 150 -15.23 5.49 4.53
CA GLY A 150 -14.75 6.20 5.72
C GLY A 150 -14.51 7.68 5.45
N VAL A 151 -13.76 8.00 4.38
CA VAL A 151 -13.49 9.39 4.00
C VAL A 151 -14.79 10.15 3.71
N GLU A 152 -15.70 9.59 2.91
CA GLU A 152 -16.97 10.24 2.56
C GLU A 152 -17.85 10.47 3.80
N GLN A 153 -17.93 9.55 4.75
CA GLN A 153 -18.70 9.71 5.99
C GLN A 153 -18.22 10.91 6.83
N VAL A 154 -16.91 11.08 7.00
CA VAL A 154 -16.35 12.22 7.74
C VAL A 154 -16.65 13.52 7.02
N LEU A 155 -16.48 13.57 5.70
CA LEU A 155 -16.74 14.76 4.89
C LEU A 155 -18.22 15.14 4.89
N GLU A 156 -19.12 14.16 4.72
CA GLU A 156 -20.58 14.38 4.73
C GLU A 156 -21.05 14.90 6.10
N LYS A 157 -20.55 14.34 7.19
CA LYS A 157 -20.85 14.80 8.55
C LYS A 157 -20.44 16.27 8.73
N ASN A 158 -19.27 16.67 8.25
CA ASN A 158 -18.80 18.05 8.31
C ASN A 158 -19.61 19.00 7.41
N ALA A 159 -20.06 18.50 6.24
CA ALA A 159 -20.85 19.31 5.31
C ALA A 159 -22.33 19.48 5.70
N LEU A 160 -22.80 18.75 6.71
CA LEU A 160 -24.20 18.79 7.09
C LEU A 160 -24.67 20.22 7.43
N PHE A 161 -23.88 20.96 8.19
CA PHE A 161 -24.21 22.35 8.53
C PHE A 161 -24.13 23.29 7.34
N ASP A 162 -23.16 23.10 6.42
CA ASP A 162 -23.08 23.89 5.19
C ASP A 162 -24.31 23.64 4.31
N LYS A 163 -24.74 22.37 4.17
CA LYS A 163 -25.95 21.96 3.43
C LYS A 163 -27.22 22.56 4.03
N LEU A 164 -27.40 22.50 5.37
CA LEU A 164 -28.56 23.06 6.07
C LEU A 164 -28.61 24.59 5.96
N ALA A 165 -27.47 25.26 5.91
CA ALA A 165 -27.36 26.71 5.76
C ALA A 165 -27.39 27.17 4.30
N ASN A 166 -27.65 26.29 3.31
CA ASN A 166 -27.57 26.56 1.87
C ASN A 166 -26.23 27.20 1.44
N LYS A 167 -25.15 26.88 2.13
CA LYS A 167 -23.79 27.29 1.77
C LYS A 167 -23.17 26.29 0.80
N ARG A 168 -22.15 26.73 0.07
CA ARG A 168 -21.35 25.85 -0.78
C ARG A 168 -20.68 24.79 0.08
N VAL A 169 -20.84 23.52 -0.30
CA VAL A 169 -20.12 22.40 0.30
C VAL A 169 -18.62 22.54 -0.01
N ARG A 170 -17.79 22.40 1.01
CA ARG A 170 -16.34 22.63 0.93
C ARG A 170 -15.53 21.39 0.56
N PHE A 171 -16.17 20.35 0.08
CA PHE A 171 -15.47 19.18 -0.44
C PHE A 171 -16.07 18.69 -1.75
N GLU A 172 -15.27 17.97 -2.54
CA GLU A 172 -15.71 17.24 -3.71
C GLU A 172 -14.95 15.92 -3.80
N VAL A 173 -15.68 14.83 -4.08
CA VAL A 173 -15.09 13.52 -4.37
C VAL A 173 -15.11 13.32 -5.87
N VAL A 174 -13.96 13.31 -6.49
CA VAL A 174 -13.76 13.11 -7.92
C VAL A 174 -13.44 11.64 -8.16
N LYS A 175 -14.19 10.98 -9.04
CA LYS A 175 -14.01 9.56 -9.40
C LYS A 175 -13.79 9.44 -10.91
N GLY A 176 -12.90 8.52 -11.32
CA GLY A 176 -12.65 8.20 -12.72
C GLY A 176 -11.46 8.95 -13.32
N ALA A 177 -11.46 9.12 -14.64
CA ALA A 177 -10.33 9.70 -15.38
C ALA A 177 -10.38 11.22 -15.43
N MET A 178 -9.23 11.85 -15.32
CA MET A 178 -9.06 13.31 -15.40
C MET A 178 -7.80 13.65 -16.20
N SER A 179 -7.88 14.70 -17.02
CA SER A 179 -6.71 15.29 -17.68
C SER A 179 -6.01 16.29 -16.77
N ALA A 180 -4.75 16.61 -17.05
CA ALA A 180 -3.97 17.60 -16.31
C ALA A 180 -4.66 18.98 -16.25
N ILE A 181 -5.30 19.41 -17.33
CA ILE A 181 -6.03 20.69 -17.35
C ILE A 181 -7.31 20.61 -16.49
N GLY A 182 -7.99 19.47 -16.48
CA GLY A 182 -9.12 19.22 -15.58
C GLY A 182 -8.68 19.26 -14.12
N LEU A 183 -7.55 18.64 -13.79
CA LEU A 183 -6.93 18.70 -12.48
C LEU A 183 -6.63 20.14 -12.05
N TYR A 184 -6.02 20.92 -12.95
CA TYR A 184 -5.71 22.34 -12.69
C TYR A 184 -6.96 23.15 -12.36
N CYS A 185 -8.05 22.99 -13.15
CA CYS A 185 -9.33 23.63 -12.90
C CYS A 185 -9.97 23.20 -11.56
N LYS A 186 -9.89 21.91 -11.23
CA LYS A 186 -10.40 21.40 -9.93
C LYS A 186 -9.63 21.95 -8.74
N LEU A 187 -8.31 21.99 -8.83
CA LEU A 187 -7.48 22.58 -7.78
C LEU A 187 -7.81 24.08 -7.60
N PHE A 188 -8.04 24.83 -8.69
CA PHE A 188 -8.47 26.21 -8.60
C PHE A 188 -9.83 26.34 -7.90
N SER A 189 -10.81 25.53 -8.27
CA SER A 189 -12.16 25.56 -7.68
C SER A 189 -12.17 25.28 -6.17
N PHE A 190 -11.17 24.56 -5.66
CA PHE A 190 -10.99 24.20 -4.25
C PHE A 190 -9.75 24.82 -3.63
N ALA A 191 -9.28 25.97 -4.16
CA ALA A 191 -8.04 26.58 -3.73
C ALA A 191 -8.09 27.22 -2.34
N ASP A 192 -9.28 27.54 -1.84
CA ASP A 192 -9.43 28.22 -0.56
C ASP A 192 -9.17 27.31 0.64
N SER A 193 -8.74 27.90 1.75
CA SER A 193 -8.54 27.18 3.00
C SER A 193 -9.83 26.53 3.51
N GLY A 194 -9.71 25.32 4.04
CA GLY A 194 -10.84 24.53 4.54
C GLY A 194 -11.62 23.79 3.44
N ASN A 195 -11.21 23.92 2.17
CA ASN A 195 -11.72 23.09 1.10
C ASN A 195 -10.93 21.78 1.02
N VAL A 196 -11.62 20.67 0.73
CA VAL A 196 -11.02 19.34 0.58
C VAL A 196 -11.36 18.75 -0.80
N LEU A 197 -10.35 18.36 -1.55
CA LEU A 197 -10.52 17.68 -2.82
C LEU A 197 -10.08 16.23 -2.69
N VAL A 198 -10.99 15.29 -2.94
CA VAL A 198 -10.72 13.86 -2.88
C VAL A 198 -10.63 13.30 -4.28
N PHE A 199 -9.54 12.61 -4.59
CA PHE A 199 -9.36 11.85 -5.82
C PHE A 199 -9.51 10.36 -5.48
N ASP A 200 -10.67 9.78 -5.81
CA ASP A 200 -10.99 8.38 -5.52
C ASP A 200 -10.89 7.55 -6.80
N ASP A 201 -9.93 6.63 -6.85
CA ASP A 201 -9.59 5.82 -8.02
C ASP A 201 -9.31 6.68 -9.29
N CYS A 202 -8.77 7.90 -9.11
CA CYS A 202 -8.34 8.78 -10.20
C CYS A 202 -6.88 8.52 -10.58
N ASP A 203 -6.51 7.27 -10.74
CA ASP A 203 -5.11 6.84 -10.95
C ASP A 203 -4.47 7.46 -12.19
N SER A 204 -5.27 7.93 -13.17
CA SER A 204 -4.75 8.63 -14.35
C SER A 204 -3.90 9.85 -14.03
N ILE A 205 -4.21 10.61 -12.97
CA ILE A 205 -3.43 11.79 -12.56
C ILE A 205 -2.12 11.41 -11.87
N LEU A 206 -2.04 10.22 -11.28
CA LEU A 206 -0.83 9.68 -10.65
C LEU A 206 0.10 9.01 -11.67
N LEU A 207 -0.39 8.76 -12.89
CA LEU A 207 0.34 8.11 -13.98
C LEU A 207 0.72 9.08 -15.10
N ASP A 208 0.33 10.36 -15.01
CA ASP A 208 0.60 11.42 -16.00
C ASP A 208 1.63 12.42 -15.48
N ASP A 209 2.74 12.60 -16.18
CA ASP A 209 3.86 13.47 -15.80
C ASP A 209 3.43 14.93 -15.56
N LEU A 210 2.52 15.45 -16.39
CA LEU A 210 2.05 16.84 -16.27
C LEU A 210 1.20 17.01 -15.02
N SER A 211 0.28 16.10 -14.78
CA SER A 211 -0.55 16.05 -13.56
C SER A 211 0.31 15.95 -12.32
N LEU A 212 1.34 15.08 -12.32
CA LEU A 212 2.26 14.92 -11.19
C LEU A 212 3.06 16.20 -10.90
N ASN A 213 3.45 16.96 -11.93
CA ASN A 213 4.13 18.25 -11.73
C ASN A 213 3.19 19.29 -11.12
N ILE A 214 1.93 19.34 -11.55
CA ILE A 214 0.89 20.20 -10.94
C ILE A 214 0.66 19.82 -9.47
N LEU A 215 0.53 18.52 -9.19
CA LEU A 215 0.35 18.02 -7.82
C LEU A 215 1.54 18.33 -6.93
N LYS A 216 2.79 18.18 -7.41
CA LYS A 216 3.97 18.57 -6.63
C LYS A 216 3.97 20.06 -6.25
N ALA A 217 3.48 20.94 -7.13
CA ALA A 217 3.33 22.35 -6.82
C ALA A 217 2.17 22.62 -5.83
N ALA A 218 1.03 21.91 -5.98
CA ALA A 218 -0.12 22.00 -5.09
C ALA A 218 0.18 21.52 -3.66
N LEU A 219 1.07 20.54 -3.52
CA LEU A 219 1.37 19.85 -2.26
C LEU A 219 2.73 20.23 -1.68
N ASP A 220 3.35 21.30 -2.21
CA ASP A 220 4.65 21.75 -1.73
C ASP A 220 4.62 22.07 -0.22
N SER A 221 5.73 21.78 0.47
CA SER A 221 5.87 21.99 1.91
C SER A 221 6.10 23.46 2.28
N GLY A 222 6.36 24.32 1.30
CA GLY A 222 6.58 25.75 1.49
C GLY A 222 5.37 26.48 2.09
N SER A 223 5.60 27.72 2.53
CA SER A 223 4.55 28.55 3.12
C SER A 223 3.48 28.98 2.11
N LYS A 224 3.83 29.12 0.84
CA LYS A 224 2.93 29.48 -0.26
C LYS A 224 2.99 28.41 -1.34
N ARG A 225 1.88 27.72 -1.56
CA ARG A 225 1.74 26.72 -2.61
C ARG A 225 1.16 27.39 -3.85
N THR A 226 2.03 27.76 -4.77
CA THR A 226 1.62 28.45 -6.01
C THR A 226 1.66 27.47 -7.18
N ILE A 227 0.53 27.33 -7.85
CA ILE A 227 0.39 26.51 -9.06
C ILE A 227 0.36 27.44 -10.26
N SER A 228 1.08 27.09 -11.33
CA SER A 228 1.12 27.90 -12.55
C SER A 228 0.92 27.01 -13.79
N TRP A 229 0.13 27.52 -14.74
CA TRP A 229 -0.05 26.94 -16.06
C TRP A 229 0.59 27.87 -17.08
N ASN A 230 1.79 27.55 -17.53
CA ASN A 230 2.62 28.46 -18.32
C ASN A 230 2.43 28.33 -19.85
N THR A 231 1.31 27.77 -20.29
CA THR A 231 0.96 27.61 -21.70
C THR A 231 -0.38 28.26 -21.99
N ASP A 232 -0.55 28.84 -23.18
CA ASP A 232 -1.85 29.39 -23.57
C ASP A 232 -2.93 28.30 -23.63
N SER A 233 -4.09 28.57 -23.01
CA SER A 233 -5.20 27.63 -22.94
C SER A 233 -6.54 28.34 -23.12
N SER A 234 -7.19 28.07 -24.23
CA SER A 234 -8.54 28.55 -24.50
C SER A 234 -9.57 28.02 -23.50
N MET A 235 -9.33 26.82 -22.95
CA MET A 235 -10.20 26.21 -21.94
C MET A 235 -10.12 26.97 -20.60
N LEU A 236 -8.92 27.28 -20.11
CA LEU A 236 -8.77 28.04 -18.88
C LEU A 236 -9.41 29.40 -18.96
N ARG A 237 -9.25 30.11 -20.09
CA ARG A 237 -9.90 31.40 -20.33
C ARG A 237 -11.42 31.31 -20.31
N ARG A 238 -11.96 30.26 -20.96
CA ARG A 238 -13.43 30.03 -20.98
C ARG A 238 -13.99 29.72 -19.59
N GLU A 239 -13.27 28.95 -18.78
CA GLU A 239 -13.68 28.59 -17.43
C GLU A 239 -13.33 29.68 -16.40
N GLY A 240 -12.71 30.79 -16.81
CA GLY A 240 -12.30 31.88 -15.91
C GLY A 240 -11.21 31.49 -14.92
N VAL A 241 -10.39 30.49 -15.25
CA VAL A 241 -9.31 30.00 -14.41
C VAL A 241 -8.02 30.77 -14.75
N PRO A 242 -7.36 31.43 -13.77
CA PRO A 242 -6.12 32.16 -14.03
C PRO A 242 -4.95 31.24 -14.31
N ASP A 243 -3.93 31.76 -15.01
CA ASP A 243 -2.71 31.01 -15.31
C ASP A 243 -1.86 30.73 -14.05
N ARG A 244 -2.17 31.41 -12.95
CA ARG A 244 -1.48 31.24 -11.67
C ARG A 244 -2.39 31.52 -10.50
N PHE A 245 -2.34 30.65 -9.48
CA PHE A 245 -3.08 30.86 -8.23
C PHE A 245 -2.36 30.22 -7.03
N GLU A 246 -2.70 30.66 -5.82
CA GLU A 246 -2.27 30.05 -4.57
C GLU A 246 -3.28 28.98 -4.16
N PHE A 247 -2.79 27.78 -3.83
CA PHE A 247 -3.63 26.67 -3.37
C PHE A 247 -3.48 26.51 -1.84
N LYS A 248 -4.58 26.68 -1.09
CA LYS A 248 -4.65 26.56 0.38
C LYS A 248 -5.50 25.37 0.83
N GLY A 249 -6.20 24.73 -0.09
CA GLY A 249 -7.02 23.57 0.19
C GLY A 249 -6.22 22.33 0.59
N SER A 250 -6.93 21.27 0.95
CA SER A 250 -6.38 19.95 1.26
C SER A 250 -6.72 18.94 0.17
N VAL A 251 -5.87 17.92 -0.02
CA VAL A 251 -6.06 16.89 -1.03
C VAL A 251 -5.97 15.50 -0.39
N ILE A 252 -6.92 14.64 -0.73
CA ILE A 252 -6.94 13.24 -0.30
C ILE A 252 -6.91 12.37 -1.56
N PHE A 253 -5.92 11.50 -1.67
CA PHE A 253 -5.86 10.48 -2.72
C PHE A 253 -6.29 9.13 -2.15
N ILE A 254 -7.24 8.48 -2.78
CA ILE A 254 -7.64 7.10 -2.48
C ILE A 254 -7.26 6.26 -3.69
N THR A 255 -6.35 5.31 -3.52
CA THR A 255 -5.83 4.50 -4.62
C THR A 255 -5.65 3.05 -4.22
N ASN A 256 -5.64 2.18 -5.23
CA ASN A 256 -5.26 0.78 -5.09
C ASN A 256 -3.83 0.52 -5.60
N ILE A 257 -3.15 1.55 -6.13
CA ILE A 257 -1.77 1.44 -6.61
C ILE A 257 -0.83 1.26 -5.43
N LYS A 258 0.04 0.27 -5.53
CA LYS A 258 1.20 0.12 -4.65
C LYS A 258 2.40 0.74 -5.35
N PHE A 259 2.89 1.85 -4.82
CA PHE A 259 3.96 2.64 -5.45
C PHE A 259 5.26 1.84 -5.60
N GLU A 260 5.54 0.94 -4.64
CA GLU A 260 6.71 0.06 -4.72
C GLU A 260 6.69 -0.89 -5.93
N HIS A 261 5.51 -1.21 -6.46
CA HIS A 261 5.35 -2.13 -7.58
C HIS A 261 5.38 -1.45 -8.96
N VAL A 262 5.54 -0.14 -9.01
CA VAL A 262 5.63 0.61 -10.27
C VAL A 262 6.96 0.30 -10.97
N ARG A 263 6.88 -0.17 -12.22
CA ARG A 263 8.05 -0.63 -12.98
C ARG A 263 8.86 0.50 -13.63
N SER A 264 8.21 1.60 -14.00
CA SER A 264 8.87 2.75 -14.61
C SER A 264 9.63 3.54 -13.54
N GLN A 265 10.97 3.59 -13.63
CA GLN A 265 11.81 4.33 -12.68
C GLN A 265 11.43 5.81 -12.63
N LYS A 266 11.25 6.44 -13.79
CA LYS A 266 10.85 7.85 -13.90
C LYS A 266 9.53 8.12 -13.15
N LEU A 267 8.54 7.24 -13.35
CA LEU A 267 7.25 7.38 -12.67
C LEU A 267 7.38 7.13 -11.17
N LYS A 268 8.19 6.17 -10.77
CA LYS A 268 8.49 5.89 -9.36
C LYS A 268 9.10 7.11 -8.67
N ASP A 269 10.11 7.74 -9.27
CA ASP A 269 10.74 8.95 -8.73
C ASP A 269 9.72 10.10 -8.54
N HIS A 270 8.74 10.21 -9.45
CA HIS A 270 7.66 11.19 -9.31
C HIS A 270 6.68 10.84 -8.19
N LEU A 271 6.32 9.57 -8.04
CA LEU A 271 5.44 9.10 -6.98
C LEU A 271 6.11 9.18 -5.60
N ASP A 272 7.39 8.84 -5.50
CA ASP A 272 8.19 8.99 -4.27
C ASP A 272 8.25 10.48 -3.85
N ALA A 273 8.41 11.38 -4.82
CA ALA A 273 8.37 12.82 -4.57
C ALA A 273 6.99 13.33 -4.13
N LEU A 274 5.90 12.69 -4.59
CA LEU A 274 4.54 13.00 -4.14
C LEU A 274 4.30 12.45 -2.73
N GLU A 275 4.68 11.19 -2.49
CA GLU A 275 4.56 10.52 -1.20
C GLU A 275 5.29 11.30 -0.10
N SER A 276 6.49 11.82 -0.38
CA SER A 276 7.25 12.64 0.58
C SER A 276 6.53 13.94 1.01
N ARG A 277 5.48 14.38 0.30
CA ARG A 277 4.67 15.57 0.58
C ARG A 277 3.34 15.24 1.22
N CYS A 278 2.99 13.97 1.30
CA CYS A 278 1.70 13.48 1.79
C CYS A 278 1.91 12.65 3.05
N HIS A 279 0.91 12.63 3.92
CA HIS A 279 0.80 11.56 4.90
C HIS A 279 0.33 10.29 4.17
N TYR A 280 1.04 9.18 4.36
CA TYR A 280 0.72 7.92 3.72
C TYR A 280 0.05 6.98 4.71
N LEU A 281 -1.19 6.59 4.44
CA LEU A 281 -1.96 5.65 5.25
C LEU A 281 -2.17 4.37 4.47
N ASP A 282 -1.49 3.31 4.90
CA ASP A 282 -1.64 1.97 4.32
C ASP A 282 -2.71 1.18 5.08
N LEU A 283 -3.81 0.87 4.37
CA LEU A 283 -4.91 0.03 4.85
C LEU A 283 -4.84 -1.38 4.23
N THR A 284 -3.64 -1.84 3.86
CA THR A 284 -3.44 -3.20 3.34
C THR A 284 -3.84 -4.23 4.40
N MET A 285 -4.55 -5.23 3.96
CA MET A 285 -4.95 -6.40 4.73
C MET A 285 -4.26 -7.62 4.13
N ASP A 286 -3.32 -8.19 4.87
CA ASP A 286 -2.42 -9.21 4.36
C ASP A 286 -3.09 -10.58 4.26
N THR A 287 -4.05 -10.87 5.13
CA THR A 287 -4.67 -12.18 5.21
C THR A 287 -6.16 -12.18 4.83
N VAL A 288 -6.63 -13.33 4.38
CA VAL A 288 -8.06 -13.59 4.16
C VAL A 288 -8.84 -13.39 5.46
N ARG A 289 -8.23 -13.78 6.61
CA ARG A 289 -8.82 -13.62 7.94
C ARG A 289 -9.05 -12.15 8.29
N ASP A 290 -8.06 -11.26 8.06
CA ASP A 290 -8.21 -9.82 8.28
C ASP A 290 -9.37 -9.23 7.45
N LYS A 291 -9.44 -9.60 6.16
CA LYS A 291 -10.52 -9.14 5.27
C LYS A 291 -11.90 -9.58 5.76
N MET A 292 -12.01 -10.83 6.21
CA MET A 292 -13.28 -11.37 6.72
C MET A 292 -13.69 -10.73 8.05
N LEU A 293 -12.74 -10.50 8.94
CA LEU A 293 -13.00 -9.83 10.23
C LEU A 293 -13.40 -8.36 9.99
N ARG A 294 -12.76 -7.69 9.02
CA ARG A 294 -13.18 -6.34 8.61
C ARG A 294 -14.60 -6.32 8.03
N ILE A 295 -14.95 -7.28 7.20
CA ILE A 295 -16.31 -7.42 6.68
C ILE A 295 -17.30 -7.56 7.85
N LYS A 296 -16.99 -8.43 8.82
CA LYS A 296 -17.84 -8.63 10.02
C LYS A 296 -18.01 -7.33 10.81
N GLN A 297 -16.95 -6.56 11.02
CA GLN A 297 -17.03 -5.25 11.67
C GLN A 297 -17.98 -4.30 10.95
N ILE A 298 -17.75 -4.09 9.66
CA ILE A 298 -18.54 -3.12 8.88
C ILE A 298 -20.03 -3.52 8.78
N ILE A 299 -20.34 -4.82 8.81
CA ILE A 299 -21.72 -5.30 8.87
C ILE A 299 -22.32 -4.98 10.25
N ALA A 300 -21.56 -5.22 11.34
CA ALA A 300 -21.99 -4.85 12.68
C ALA A 300 -22.16 -3.33 12.84
N ASP A 301 -21.35 -2.53 12.13
CA ASP A 301 -21.45 -1.07 12.10
C ASP A 301 -22.61 -0.55 11.18
N GLY A 302 -23.48 -1.45 10.68
CA GLY A 302 -24.74 -1.08 9.99
C GLY A 302 -24.67 -1.05 8.46
N MET A 303 -23.66 -1.62 7.81
CA MET A 303 -23.55 -1.62 6.34
C MET A 303 -24.80 -2.22 5.65
N LEU A 304 -25.43 -3.20 6.26
CA LEU A 304 -26.59 -3.91 5.72
C LEU A 304 -27.94 -3.35 6.21
N ASP A 305 -27.97 -2.30 7.05
CA ASP A 305 -29.21 -1.78 7.63
C ASP A 305 -30.18 -1.26 6.57
N LYS A 306 -29.66 -0.72 5.47
CA LYS A 306 -30.49 -0.28 4.34
C LYS A 306 -31.31 -1.39 3.67
N TYR A 307 -31.03 -2.66 3.98
CA TYR A 307 -31.77 -3.80 3.42
C TYR A 307 -32.89 -4.28 4.33
N ASP A 308 -33.00 -3.75 5.57
CA ASP A 308 -33.97 -4.16 6.59
C ASP A 308 -33.92 -5.68 6.86
N PHE A 309 -32.71 -6.26 6.91
CA PHE A 309 -32.47 -7.65 7.27
C PHE A 309 -32.55 -7.86 8.77
N THR A 310 -33.07 -9.01 9.18
CA THR A 310 -32.90 -9.48 10.57
C THR A 310 -31.45 -9.83 10.84
N ASP A 311 -31.09 -9.95 12.11
CA ASP A 311 -29.70 -10.32 12.48
C ASP A 311 -29.38 -11.73 11.99
N GLU A 312 -30.32 -12.66 11.97
CA GLU A 312 -30.16 -14.01 11.43
C GLU A 312 -29.88 -13.99 9.91
N GLU A 313 -30.55 -13.10 9.15
CA GLU A 313 -30.30 -12.94 7.73
C GLU A 313 -28.91 -12.33 7.45
N LYS A 314 -28.49 -11.34 8.26
CA LYS A 314 -27.14 -10.79 8.19
C LYS A 314 -26.08 -11.86 8.49
N ASP A 315 -26.29 -12.64 9.53
CA ASP A 315 -25.40 -13.75 9.91
C ASP A 315 -25.34 -14.84 8.84
N ALA A 316 -26.46 -15.19 8.21
CA ALA A 316 -26.49 -16.15 7.12
C ALA A 316 -25.65 -15.68 5.91
N ILE A 317 -25.72 -14.40 5.54
CA ILE A 317 -24.89 -13.81 4.48
C ILE A 317 -23.40 -13.90 4.84
N VAL A 318 -23.04 -13.52 6.07
CA VAL A 318 -21.65 -13.57 6.55
C VAL A 318 -21.13 -15.02 6.55
N ALA A 319 -21.93 -15.95 7.10
CA ALA A 319 -21.58 -17.36 7.17
C ALA A 319 -21.36 -17.96 5.77
N TRP A 320 -22.23 -17.64 4.82
CA TRP A 320 -22.08 -18.09 3.43
C TRP A 320 -20.80 -17.54 2.77
N VAL A 321 -20.52 -16.25 2.93
CA VAL A 321 -19.30 -15.63 2.41
C VAL A 321 -18.05 -16.25 3.05
N TRP A 322 -18.11 -16.57 4.34
CA TRP A 322 -17.02 -17.25 5.05
C TRP A 322 -16.79 -18.68 4.55
N GLU A 323 -17.86 -19.45 4.35
CA GLU A 323 -17.79 -20.81 3.83
C GLU A 323 -17.18 -20.86 2.44
N LYS A 324 -17.60 -19.93 1.57
CA LYS A 324 -17.18 -19.90 0.16
C LYS A 324 -15.94 -19.05 -0.11
N LYS A 325 -15.23 -18.53 0.92
CA LYS A 325 -14.13 -17.56 0.81
C LYS A 325 -13.06 -17.91 -0.22
N ASP A 326 -12.68 -19.19 -0.32
CA ASP A 326 -11.61 -19.67 -1.20
C ASP A 326 -12.08 -19.77 -2.67
N GLN A 327 -13.38 -19.84 -2.89
CA GLN A 327 -14.00 -19.92 -4.20
C GLN A 327 -14.47 -18.57 -4.74
N LEU A 328 -14.58 -17.55 -3.88
CA LEU A 328 -15.01 -16.19 -4.28
C LEU A 328 -14.05 -15.57 -5.28
N ARG A 329 -14.57 -14.80 -6.24
CA ARG A 329 -13.76 -13.98 -7.15
C ARG A 329 -12.95 -12.95 -6.39
N GLU A 330 -13.54 -12.38 -5.33
CA GLU A 330 -12.95 -11.35 -4.49
C GLU A 330 -13.57 -11.43 -3.09
N ILE A 331 -12.72 -11.29 -2.07
CA ILE A 331 -13.18 -11.13 -0.68
C ILE A 331 -13.17 -9.63 -0.38
N SER A 332 -14.35 -9.01 -0.42
CA SER A 332 -14.50 -7.57 -0.22
C SER A 332 -15.91 -7.21 0.25
N LEU A 333 -16.08 -6.00 0.75
CA LEU A 333 -17.41 -5.45 1.09
C LEU A 333 -18.33 -5.40 -0.13
N ARG A 334 -17.77 -5.18 -1.35
CA ARG A 334 -18.55 -5.20 -2.60
C ARG A 334 -19.17 -6.57 -2.87
N THR A 335 -18.45 -7.65 -2.55
CA THR A 335 -18.98 -9.02 -2.67
C THR A 335 -20.13 -9.25 -1.70
N VAL A 336 -20.00 -8.79 -0.47
CA VAL A 336 -21.10 -8.88 0.53
C VAL A 336 -22.34 -8.12 0.07
N LEU A 337 -22.18 -6.90 -0.45
CA LEU A 337 -23.30 -6.12 -0.98
C LEU A 337 -24.00 -6.83 -2.16
N LYS A 338 -23.22 -7.44 -3.08
CA LYS A 338 -23.81 -8.24 -4.18
C LYS A 338 -24.61 -9.43 -3.65
N VAL A 339 -24.13 -10.11 -2.62
CA VAL A 339 -24.85 -11.23 -1.98
C VAL A 339 -26.10 -10.71 -1.28
N ALA A 340 -26.01 -9.57 -0.58
CA ALA A 340 -27.15 -8.92 0.08
C ALA A 340 -28.24 -8.50 -0.92
N ASP A 341 -27.85 -7.95 -2.08
CA ASP A 341 -28.80 -7.64 -3.17
C ASP A 341 -29.58 -8.87 -3.61
N LEU A 342 -28.91 -10.02 -3.74
CA LEU A 342 -29.54 -11.29 -4.12
C LEU A 342 -30.46 -11.83 -3.02
N ALA A 343 -30.03 -11.74 -1.76
CA ALA A 343 -30.82 -12.14 -0.60
C ALA A 343 -32.09 -11.29 -0.46
N LYS A 344 -31.98 -9.98 -0.68
CA LYS A 344 -33.16 -9.08 -0.69
C LYS A 344 -34.09 -9.37 -1.85
N MET A 345 -33.56 -9.63 -3.05
CA MET A 345 -34.32 -9.97 -4.23
C MET A 345 -35.05 -11.30 -4.09
N LYS A 346 -34.45 -12.30 -3.49
CA LYS A 346 -34.98 -13.65 -3.36
C LYS A 346 -34.61 -14.27 -2.01
N PRO A 347 -35.37 -13.99 -0.94
CA PRO A 347 -35.01 -14.44 0.42
C PRO A 347 -34.82 -15.96 0.56
N ILE A 348 -35.49 -16.76 -0.26
CA ILE A 348 -35.34 -18.22 -0.26
C ILE A 348 -34.59 -18.66 -1.53
N GLY A 349 -33.39 -19.23 -1.35
CA GLY A 349 -32.55 -19.80 -2.44
C GLY A 349 -31.69 -18.76 -3.18
N TRP A 350 -31.34 -17.65 -2.50
CA TRP A 350 -30.38 -16.67 -2.98
C TRP A 350 -28.98 -17.27 -3.14
N GLU A 351 -28.64 -18.29 -2.37
CA GLU A 351 -27.34 -18.95 -2.37
C GLU A 351 -26.98 -19.47 -3.77
N ARG A 352 -27.93 -20.10 -4.46
CA ARG A 352 -27.75 -20.58 -5.83
C ARG A 352 -27.44 -19.44 -6.81
N LEU A 353 -28.05 -18.29 -6.62
CA LEU A 353 -27.78 -17.10 -7.44
C LEU A 353 -26.38 -16.56 -7.13
N ALA A 354 -26.01 -16.51 -5.86
CA ALA A 354 -24.71 -16.06 -5.41
C ALA A 354 -23.59 -17.00 -5.92
N GLU A 355 -23.77 -18.32 -5.87
CA GLU A 355 -22.83 -19.29 -6.45
C GLU A 355 -22.59 -19.04 -7.95
N THR A 356 -23.64 -18.68 -8.69
CA THR A 356 -23.49 -18.42 -10.13
C THR A 356 -22.78 -17.09 -10.44
N THR A 357 -22.94 -16.07 -9.58
CA THR A 357 -22.53 -14.69 -9.89
C THR A 357 -21.22 -14.28 -9.26
N VAL A 358 -20.92 -14.75 -8.03
CA VAL A 358 -19.74 -14.28 -7.27
C VAL A 358 -18.64 -15.32 -7.12
N ILE A 359 -18.90 -16.61 -7.43
CA ILE A 359 -17.91 -17.69 -7.40
C ILE A 359 -17.12 -17.76 -8.73
N LYS A 360 -15.85 -18.18 -8.66
CA LYS A 360 -15.02 -18.51 -9.84
C LYS A 360 -15.54 -19.79 -10.49
N ARG A 361 -15.66 -19.80 -11.81
CA ARG A 361 -16.17 -21.00 -12.54
C ARG A 361 -15.26 -22.22 -12.53
N HIS A 362 -13.99 -22.06 -12.08
CA HIS A 362 -12.99 -23.13 -12.05
C HIS A 362 -12.06 -22.90 -10.84
N ALA A 363 -12.58 -23.05 -9.65
CA ALA A 363 -11.79 -23.08 -8.42
C ALA A 363 -11.61 -24.52 -7.98
#